data_86af83d54ed9b044e4cc231f63374393
#
_entry.id   86af83d54ed9b044e4cc231f63374393
#
_cell.length_a   1.000
_cell.length_b   1.000
_cell.length_c   1.000
_cell.angle_alpha   90.00
_cell.angle_beta   90.00
_cell.angle_gamma   90.00
#
_symmetry.space_group_name_H-M   'P 1'
#
loop_
_entity.id
_entity.type
_entity.pdbx_description
1 polymer ?
#
loop_
_entity_poly.entity_id
_entity_poly.type
_entity_poly.pdbx_seq_one_letter_code
_entity_poly.pdbx_strand_id
1 'polypeptide(L)'
;MDPAALDIRIAVPDDAAALAGTTRLGFESYRDWAPPGWQPPPRNLEIRSIRERLRHATTWCVMALDADGAPAGHVGITHAAERERPHARIEGRAHLWMLFVRPPWWGSGLAGRLHGLGLDEARRQGYESIRLYTPRGAGRARAFYEREGWTLAGSAFPEPLLGLDLVEYRRAL
;
A
#
# COMPACT_ATOMS: atom_id res chain seq x y z
N MET A 1 -20.13 -8.06 4.42
CA MET A 1 -19.18 -8.02 5.57
C MET A 1 -19.08 -6.59 6.05
N ASP A 2 -19.21 -6.36 7.35
CA ASP A 2 -19.14 -5.03 7.94
C ASP A 2 -17.69 -4.68 8.31
N PRO A 3 -17.06 -3.72 7.65
CA PRO A 3 -15.70 -3.30 7.98
C PRO A 3 -15.59 -2.61 9.35
N ALA A 4 -16.71 -2.14 9.94
CA ALA A 4 -16.71 -1.55 11.27
C ALA A 4 -16.44 -2.58 12.38
N ALA A 5 -16.76 -3.84 12.13
CA ALA A 5 -16.55 -4.95 13.08
C ALA A 5 -15.11 -5.48 13.12
N LEU A 6 -14.21 -4.96 12.23
CA LEU A 6 -12.83 -5.40 12.22
C LEU A 6 -12.02 -4.76 13.35
N ASP A 7 -11.18 -5.55 14.00
CA ASP A 7 -10.15 -5.04 14.89
C ASP A 7 -9.00 -4.43 14.08
N ILE A 8 -8.64 -3.18 14.38
CA ILE A 8 -7.55 -2.48 13.69
C ILE A 8 -6.44 -2.19 14.70
N ARG A 9 -5.27 -2.76 14.44
CA ARG A 9 -4.10 -2.57 15.29
C ARG A 9 -2.85 -2.18 14.50
N ILE A 10 -1.90 -1.59 15.20
CA ILE A 10 -0.57 -1.32 14.64
C ILE A 10 0.11 -2.65 14.30
N ALA A 11 0.70 -2.70 13.11
CA ALA A 11 1.52 -3.82 12.68
C ALA A 11 2.94 -3.69 13.25
N VAL A 12 3.48 -4.82 13.69
CA VAL A 12 4.84 -4.95 14.20
C VAL A 12 5.71 -5.80 13.25
N PRO A 13 7.04 -5.79 13.36
CA PRO A 13 7.91 -6.54 12.43
C PRO A 13 7.58 -8.03 12.30
N ASP A 14 7.00 -8.65 13.33
CA ASP A 14 6.60 -10.06 13.31
C ASP A 14 5.34 -10.31 12.45
N ASP A 15 4.57 -9.27 12.14
CA ASP A 15 3.42 -9.35 11.24
C ASP A 15 3.82 -9.39 9.74
N ALA A 16 5.10 -9.24 9.41
CA ALA A 16 5.56 -9.13 8.03
C ALA A 16 5.10 -10.30 7.14
N ALA A 17 5.03 -11.51 7.67
CA ALA A 17 4.56 -12.68 6.93
C ALA A 17 3.05 -12.62 6.65
N ALA A 18 2.25 -12.11 7.59
CA ALA A 18 0.82 -11.92 7.44
C ALA A 18 0.51 -10.80 6.41
N LEU A 19 1.23 -9.69 6.48
CA LEU A 19 1.12 -8.59 5.53
C LEU A 19 1.51 -9.02 4.12
N ALA A 20 2.63 -9.74 3.94
CA ALA A 20 3.02 -10.31 2.66
C ALA A 20 1.97 -11.28 2.11
N GLY A 21 1.35 -12.09 2.97
CA GLY A 21 0.25 -12.98 2.60
C GLY A 21 -0.95 -12.21 2.04
N THR A 22 -1.35 -11.11 2.69
CA THR A 22 -2.45 -10.26 2.23
C THR A 22 -2.11 -9.56 0.92
N THR A 23 -0.90 -9.02 0.78
CA THR A 23 -0.39 -8.42 -0.46
C THR A 23 -0.45 -9.42 -1.61
N ARG A 24 -0.02 -10.65 -1.37
CA ARG A 24 0.01 -11.71 -2.38
C ARG A 24 -1.39 -12.07 -2.90
N LEU A 25 -2.39 -12.09 -2.03
CA LEU A 25 -3.79 -12.27 -2.45
C LEU A 25 -4.28 -11.09 -3.31
N GLY A 26 -3.79 -9.88 -3.05
CA GLY A 26 -4.02 -8.73 -3.93
C GLY A 26 -3.39 -8.91 -5.32
N PHE A 27 -2.20 -9.51 -5.38
CA PHE A 27 -1.51 -9.80 -6.64
C PHE A 27 -2.22 -10.84 -7.52
N GLU A 28 -3.11 -11.67 -6.98
CA GLU A 28 -3.90 -12.58 -7.82
C GLU A 28 -4.74 -11.81 -8.86
N SER A 29 -5.24 -10.61 -8.51
CA SER A 29 -5.96 -9.73 -9.45
C SER A 29 -5.09 -9.16 -10.57
N TYR A 30 -3.75 -9.21 -10.43
CA TYR A 30 -2.84 -8.71 -11.47
C TYR A 30 -2.77 -9.64 -12.67
N ARG A 31 -3.10 -10.92 -12.51
CA ARG A 31 -3.14 -11.92 -13.60
C ARG A 31 -4.09 -11.53 -14.73
N ASP A 32 -5.12 -10.72 -14.43
CA ASP A 32 -6.13 -10.30 -15.40
C ASP A 32 -5.57 -9.28 -16.41
N TRP A 33 -4.49 -8.57 -16.07
CA TRP A 33 -3.96 -7.47 -16.89
C TRP A 33 -2.43 -7.41 -16.98
N ALA A 34 -1.70 -8.15 -16.15
CA ALA A 34 -0.24 -8.20 -16.22
C ALA A 34 0.23 -8.91 -17.50
N PRO A 35 1.45 -8.68 -17.97
CA PRO A 35 2.00 -9.37 -19.12
C PRO A 35 1.92 -10.89 -18.98
N PRO A 36 1.74 -11.64 -20.09
CA PRO A 36 1.73 -13.10 -20.06
C PRO A 36 2.98 -13.65 -19.35
N GLY A 37 2.76 -14.60 -18.44
CA GLY A 37 3.85 -15.20 -17.66
C GLY A 37 4.36 -14.37 -16.47
N TRP A 38 3.76 -13.21 -16.19
CA TRP A 38 4.13 -12.42 -15.03
C TRP A 38 3.97 -13.22 -13.73
N GLN A 39 4.95 -13.07 -12.84
CA GLN A 39 4.95 -13.66 -11.51
C GLN A 39 5.19 -12.56 -10.46
N PRO A 40 4.50 -12.62 -9.30
CA PRO A 40 4.78 -11.70 -8.21
C PRO A 40 6.20 -11.92 -7.65
N PRO A 41 6.78 -10.92 -6.97
CA PRO A 41 8.08 -11.04 -6.32
C PRO A 41 8.19 -12.28 -5.42
N PRO A 42 9.39 -12.85 -5.23
CA PRO A 42 9.61 -13.96 -4.31
C PRO A 42 9.15 -13.61 -2.88
N ARG A 43 8.34 -14.48 -2.27
CA ARG A 43 7.70 -14.22 -0.97
C ARG A 43 8.70 -13.91 0.16
N ASN A 44 9.85 -14.58 0.17
CA ASN A 44 10.88 -14.34 1.17
C ASN A 44 11.49 -12.94 1.08
N LEU A 45 11.62 -12.39 -0.13
CA LEU A 45 12.07 -11.00 -0.34
C LEU A 45 11.03 -10.00 0.13
N GLU A 46 9.74 -10.25 -0.16
CA GLU A 46 8.65 -9.42 0.36
C GLU A 46 8.63 -9.39 1.89
N ILE A 47 8.64 -10.55 2.54
CA ILE A 47 8.63 -10.64 4.01
C ILE A 47 9.82 -9.88 4.62
N ARG A 48 11.01 -10.04 4.06
CA ARG A 48 12.21 -9.34 4.53
C ARG A 48 12.04 -7.83 4.36
N SER A 49 11.64 -7.36 3.19
CA SER A 49 11.45 -5.94 2.90
C SER A 49 10.40 -5.31 3.82
N ILE A 50 9.25 -5.96 4.02
CA ILE A 50 8.20 -5.48 4.92
C ILE A 50 8.72 -5.41 6.35
N ARG A 51 9.40 -6.45 6.83
CA ARG A 51 9.97 -6.49 8.19
C ARG A 51 10.99 -5.38 8.44
N GLU A 52 11.90 -5.15 7.50
CA GLU A 52 12.87 -4.08 7.58
C GLU A 52 12.19 -2.70 7.61
N ARG A 53 11.19 -2.50 6.76
CA ARG A 53 10.42 -1.26 6.73
C ARG A 53 9.63 -1.01 8.02
N LEU A 54 9.02 -2.02 8.60
CA LEU A 54 8.30 -1.91 9.89
C LEU A 54 9.22 -1.58 11.08
N ARG A 55 10.53 -1.83 10.97
CA ARG A 55 11.52 -1.41 11.99
C ARG A 55 11.92 0.06 11.85
N HIS A 56 11.59 0.69 10.76
CA HIS A 56 12.00 2.07 10.51
C HIS A 56 11.10 3.04 11.29
N ALA A 57 11.71 3.95 12.06
CA ALA A 57 10.99 4.86 12.97
C ALA A 57 9.95 5.77 12.29
N THR A 58 10.08 6.03 10.99
CA THR A 58 9.13 6.83 10.22
C THR A 58 8.03 6.01 9.54
N THR A 59 8.01 4.71 9.75
CA THR A 59 6.98 3.85 9.18
C THR A 59 5.86 3.63 10.19
N TRP A 60 4.67 3.91 9.74
CA TRP A 60 3.44 3.54 10.42
C TRP A 60 2.66 2.56 9.54
N CYS A 61 2.14 1.53 10.13
CA CYS A 61 1.32 0.54 9.43
C CYS A 61 0.26 0.00 10.36
N VAL A 62 -0.96 -0.16 9.87
CA VAL A 62 -2.03 -0.88 10.55
C VAL A 62 -2.54 -2.03 9.71
N MET A 63 -3.01 -3.05 10.41
CA MET A 63 -3.73 -4.17 9.82
C MET A 63 -5.12 -4.31 10.46
N ALA A 64 -6.10 -4.61 9.63
CA ALA A 64 -7.46 -4.94 10.02
C ALA A 64 -7.58 -6.46 10.12
N LEU A 65 -8.07 -6.95 11.24
CA LEU A 65 -8.25 -8.37 11.54
C LEU A 65 -9.73 -8.70 11.62
N ASP A 66 -10.13 -9.82 11.05
CA ASP A 66 -11.48 -10.35 11.22
C ASP A 66 -11.66 -11.05 12.60
N ALA A 67 -12.86 -11.56 12.87
CA ALA A 67 -13.19 -12.19 14.13
C ALA A 67 -12.32 -13.43 14.45
N ASP A 68 -11.75 -14.06 13.44
CA ASP A 68 -10.87 -15.21 13.56
C ASP A 68 -9.39 -14.78 13.70
N GLY A 69 -9.12 -13.47 13.73
CA GLY A 69 -7.78 -12.91 13.78
C GLY A 69 -7.03 -12.95 12.44
N ALA A 70 -7.72 -13.28 11.35
CA ALA A 70 -7.09 -13.30 10.03
C ALA A 70 -7.04 -11.89 9.42
N PRO A 71 -5.91 -11.48 8.74
CA PRO A 71 -5.82 -10.18 8.12
C PRO A 71 -6.85 -9.98 7.02
N ALA A 72 -7.71 -8.97 7.13
CA ALA A 72 -8.68 -8.55 6.12
C ALA A 72 -8.06 -7.53 5.13
N GLY A 73 -7.15 -6.72 5.62
CA GLY A 73 -6.44 -5.71 4.85
C GLY A 73 -5.44 -4.95 5.70
N HIS A 74 -4.67 -4.08 5.05
CA HIS A 74 -3.69 -3.24 5.73
C HIS A 74 -3.38 -1.97 4.94
N VAL A 75 -2.84 -0.96 5.61
CA VAL A 75 -2.29 0.25 5.02
C VAL A 75 -1.01 0.64 5.73
N GLY A 76 -0.04 1.13 4.98
CA GLY A 76 1.21 1.63 5.53
C GLY A 76 1.62 2.96 4.90
N ILE A 77 2.15 3.86 5.74
CA ILE A 77 2.78 5.10 5.31
C ILE A 77 4.21 5.20 5.84
N THR A 78 5.02 5.96 5.14
CA THR A 78 6.37 6.34 5.56
C THR A 78 6.70 7.72 4.95
N HIS A 79 7.88 8.28 5.22
CA HIS A 79 8.34 9.45 4.48
C HIS A 79 8.56 9.11 2.99
N ALA A 80 8.30 10.07 2.11
CA ALA A 80 8.70 9.94 0.70
C ALA A 80 10.20 10.17 0.55
N ALA A 81 10.83 9.41 -0.36
CA ALA A 81 12.22 9.60 -0.75
C ALA A 81 12.33 9.74 -2.27
N GLU A 82 13.37 10.33 -2.77
CA GLU A 82 13.61 10.39 -4.21
C GLU A 82 13.78 8.99 -4.79
N ARG A 83 13.18 8.73 -5.94
CA ARG A 83 13.21 7.41 -6.57
C ARG A 83 14.62 6.95 -6.91
N GLU A 84 15.43 7.86 -7.42
CA GLU A 84 16.82 7.60 -7.85
C GLU A 84 17.82 7.69 -6.70
N ARG A 85 17.40 8.29 -5.58
CA ARG A 85 18.19 8.45 -4.35
C ARG A 85 17.34 8.06 -3.14
N PRO A 86 17.17 6.75 -2.84
CA PRO A 86 16.25 6.28 -1.80
C PRO A 86 16.55 6.79 -0.38
N HIS A 87 17.73 7.34 -0.15
CA HIS A 87 18.11 7.96 1.12
C HIS A 87 17.78 9.47 1.18
N ALA A 88 17.53 10.12 0.03
CA ALA A 88 17.16 11.53 -0.03
C ALA A 88 15.66 11.68 0.22
N ARG A 89 15.31 12.14 1.43
CA ARG A 89 13.90 12.39 1.81
C ARG A 89 13.35 13.59 1.05
N ILE A 90 12.09 13.50 0.68
CA ILE A 90 11.33 14.64 0.15
C ILE A 90 10.62 15.27 1.36
N GLU A 91 11.05 16.47 1.72
CA GLU A 91 10.52 17.21 2.87
C GLU A 91 9.00 17.45 2.72
N GLY A 92 8.27 17.39 3.83
CA GLY A 92 6.82 17.59 3.87
C GLY A 92 5.98 16.55 3.12
N ARG A 93 6.60 15.46 2.61
CA ARG A 93 5.87 14.46 1.82
C ARG A 93 5.91 13.07 2.42
N ALA A 94 4.72 12.50 2.63
CA ALA A 94 4.55 11.09 2.97
C ALA A 94 4.55 10.20 1.70
N HIS A 95 4.73 8.91 1.91
CA HIS A 95 4.54 7.86 0.92
C HIS A 95 3.62 6.77 1.46
N LEU A 96 2.47 6.58 0.83
CA LEU A 96 1.61 5.43 1.06
C LEU A 96 2.24 4.25 0.33
N TRP A 97 2.93 3.37 1.06
CA TRP A 97 3.75 2.31 0.47
C TRP A 97 3.02 0.99 0.29
N MET A 98 1.90 0.79 0.99
CA MET A 98 0.99 -0.34 0.76
C MET A 98 -0.44 0.03 1.18
N LEU A 99 -1.39 -0.47 0.39
CA LEU A 99 -2.81 -0.55 0.71
C LEU A 99 -3.35 -1.80 0.01
N PHE A 100 -3.62 -2.82 0.79
CA PHE A 100 -4.16 -4.08 0.27
C PHE A 100 -5.36 -4.52 1.09
N VAL A 101 -6.36 -5.04 0.39
CA VAL A 101 -7.59 -5.62 0.97
C VAL A 101 -7.81 -6.99 0.33
N ARG A 102 -8.04 -8.00 1.14
CA ARG A 102 -8.32 -9.36 0.66
C ARG A 102 -9.59 -9.39 -0.19
N PRO A 103 -9.64 -10.25 -1.24
CA PRO A 103 -10.80 -10.35 -2.14
C PRO A 103 -12.16 -10.47 -1.45
N PRO A 104 -12.35 -11.26 -0.38
CA PRO A 104 -13.64 -11.34 0.31
C PRO A 104 -14.15 -9.99 0.87
N TRP A 105 -13.26 -9.03 1.11
CA TRP A 105 -13.58 -7.71 1.64
C TRP A 105 -13.70 -6.62 0.56
N TRP A 106 -13.56 -6.99 -0.71
CA TRP A 106 -13.76 -6.03 -1.80
C TRP A 106 -15.22 -5.56 -1.86
N GLY A 107 -15.41 -4.25 -2.06
CA GLY A 107 -16.75 -3.66 -2.08
C GLY A 107 -17.36 -3.38 -0.70
N SER A 108 -16.71 -3.81 0.40
CA SER A 108 -17.20 -3.56 1.76
C SER A 108 -16.97 -2.14 2.29
N GLY A 109 -16.14 -1.33 1.61
CA GLY A 109 -15.69 -0.03 2.11
C GLY A 109 -14.38 -0.09 2.90
N LEU A 110 -13.82 -1.28 3.18
CA LEU A 110 -12.59 -1.43 3.96
C LEU A 110 -11.40 -0.67 3.37
N ALA A 111 -11.26 -0.66 2.03
CA ALA A 111 -10.17 0.10 1.39
C ALA A 111 -10.27 1.60 1.70
N GLY A 112 -11.46 2.19 1.64
CA GLY A 112 -11.69 3.59 2.00
C GLY A 112 -11.39 3.87 3.47
N ARG A 113 -11.81 2.97 4.38
CA ARG A 113 -11.51 3.10 5.82
C ARG A 113 -10.00 3.07 6.10
N LEU A 114 -9.29 2.08 5.57
CA LEU A 114 -7.83 1.98 5.73
C LEU A 114 -7.11 3.16 5.09
N HIS A 115 -7.51 3.57 3.90
CA HIS A 115 -6.97 4.74 3.23
C HIS A 115 -7.14 6.01 4.07
N GLY A 116 -8.34 6.24 4.62
CA GLY A 116 -8.61 7.35 5.54
C GLY A 116 -7.66 7.37 6.74
N LEU A 117 -7.48 6.22 7.40
CA LEU A 117 -6.52 6.09 8.51
C LEU A 117 -5.08 6.46 8.10
N GLY A 118 -4.65 6.05 6.91
CA GLY A 118 -3.33 6.42 6.39
C GLY A 118 -3.18 7.92 6.16
N LEU A 119 -4.22 8.58 5.62
CA LEU A 119 -4.22 10.03 5.43
C LEU A 119 -4.21 10.80 6.76
N ASP A 120 -5.02 10.35 7.72
CA ASP A 120 -5.10 10.98 9.03
C ASP A 120 -3.78 10.86 9.79
N GLU A 121 -3.13 9.71 9.70
CA GLU A 121 -1.81 9.52 10.28
C GLU A 121 -0.75 10.39 9.58
N ALA A 122 -0.79 10.52 8.25
CA ALA A 122 0.13 11.39 7.53
C ALA A 122 -0.02 12.86 7.98
N ARG A 123 -1.26 13.34 8.15
CA ARG A 123 -1.54 14.68 8.72
C ARG A 123 -1.01 14.82 10.15
N ARG A 124 -1.27 13.80 11.00
CA ARG A 124 -0.81 13.78 12.39
C ARG A 124 0.73 13.87 12.49
N GLN A 125 1.44 13.28 11.54
CA GLN A 125 2.90 13.36 11.45
C GLN A 125 3.40 14.68 10.82
N GLY A 126 2.51 15.58 10.42
CA GLY A 126 2.86 16.91 9.90
C GLY A 126 3.25 16.94 8.42
N TYR A 127 2.92 15.90 7.65
CA TYR A 127 3.11 15.95 6.20
C TYR A 127 2.08 16.86 5.53
N GLU A 128 2.52 17.61 4.52
CA GLU A 128 1.69 18.52 3.73
C GLU A 128 1.09 17.83 2.49
N SER A 129 1.75 16.78 2.04
CA SER A 129 1.35 16.02 0.86
C SER A 129 1.71 14.55 1.01
N ILE A 130 1.05 13.72 0.20
CA ILE A 130 1.30 12.29 0.15
C ILE A 130 1.37 11.82 -1.30
N ARG A 131 2.23 10.84 -1.58
CA ARG A 131 2.29 10.14 -2.86
C ARG A 131 2.10 8.64 -2.67
N LEU A 132 1.78 7.97 -3.75
CA LEU A 132 1.82 6.51 -3.86
C LEU A 132 2.31 6.10 -5.25
N TYR A 133 2.71 4.84 -5.35
CA TYR A 133 2.97 4.17 -6.60
C TYR A 133 1.99 3.01 -6.78
N THR A 134 1.48 2.84 -8.00
CA THR A 134 0.61 1.71 -8.36
C THR A 134 0.92 1.25 -9.78
N PRO A 135 0.77 -0.04 -10.10
CA PRO A 135 1.00 -0.49 -11.46
C PRO A 135 0.09 0.23 -12.46
N ARG A 136 0.68 0.60 -13.60
CA ARG A 136 -0.04 1.28 -14.69
C ARG A 136 -1.28 0.52 -15.14
N GLY A 137 -1.20 -0.82 -15.18
CA GLY A 137 -2.30 -1.70 -15.57
C GLY A 137 -3.37 -1.94 -14.50
N ALA A 138 -3.13 -1.54 -13.24
CA ALA A 138 -4.04 -1.77 -12.12
C ALA A 138 -5.26 -0.84 -12.16
N GLY A 139 -6.13 -0.98 -13.16
CA GLY A 139 -7.25 -0.08 -13.42
C GLY A 139 -8.18 0.10 -12.22
N ARG A 140 -8.47 -0.97 -11.46
CA ARG A 140 -9.30 -0.89 -10.26
C ARG A 140 -8.68 -0.03 -9.16
N ALA A 141 -7.39 -0.20 -8.90
CA ALA A 141 -6.67 0.59 -7.89
C ALA A 141 -6.58 2.05 -8.32
N ARG A 142 -6.27 2.32 -9.58
CA ARG A 142 -6.20 3.67 -10.13
C ARG A 142 -7.55 4.39 -10.02
N ALA A 143 -8.64 3.74 -10.44
CA ALA A 143 -9.99 4.31 -10.32
C ALA A 143 -10.37 4.58 -8.85
N PHE A 144 -9.93 3.74 -7.90
CA PHE A 144 -10.09 4.00 -6.48
C PHE A 144 -9.36 5.29 -6.07
N TYR A 145 -8.07 5.42 -6.38
CA TYR A 145 -7.30 6.60 -6.01
C TYR A 145 -7.84 7.89 -6.65
N GLU A 146 -8.20 7.86 -7.93
CA GLU A 146 -8.80 9.00 -8.63
C GLU A 146 -10.11 9.46 -7.94
N ARG A 147 -10.98 8.54 -7.57
CA ARG A 147 -12.21 8.82 -6.81
C ARG A 147 -11.93 9.37 -5.41
N GLU A 148 -10.84 8.94 -4.78
CA GLU A 148 -10.39 9.46 -3.48
C GLU A 148 -9.61 10.79 -3.58
N GLY A 149 -9.60 11.43 -4.74
CA GLY A 149 -9.01 12.76 -4.94
C GLY A 149 -7.50 12.78 -5.17
N TRP A 150 -6.93 11.66 -5.60
CA TRP A 150 -5.53 11.62 -6.01
C TRP A 150 -5.39 12.02 -7.48
N THR A 151 -4.29 12.68 -7.80
CA THR A 151 -3.96 13.13 -9.16
C THR A 151 -2.74 12.39 -9.68
N LEU A 152 -2.84 11.89 -10.91
CA LEU A 152 -1.72 11.27 -11.62
C LEU A 152 -0.58 12.30 -11.80
N ALA A 153 0.64 11.90 -11.48
CA ALA A 153 1.81 12.75 -11.53
C ALA A 153 2.96 12.09 -12.32
N GLY A 154 3.42 12.79 -13.34
CA GLY A 154 4.55 12.35 -14.16
C GLY A 154 4.25 11.16 -15.08
N SER A 155 5.30 10.63 -15.68
CA SER A 155 5.25 9.49 -16.59
C SER A 155 5.39 8.18 -15.83
N ALA A 156 4.92 7.09 -16.44
CA ALA A 156 5.18 5.74 -15.94
C ALA A 156 6.68 5.43 -15.94
N PHE A 157 7.09 4.58 -15.01
CA PHE A 157 8.48 4.17 -14.85
C PHE A 157 8.56 2.67 -14.50
N PRO A 158 9.61 1.97 -14.91
CA PRO A 158 9.78 0.56 -14.62
C PRO A 158 10.07 0.32 -13.13
N GLU A 159 9.48 -0.75 -12.57
CA GLU A 159 9.84 -1.29 -11.26
C GLU A 159 10.38 -2.72 -11.43
N PRO A 160 11.70 -2.89 -11.41
CA PRO A 160 12.32 -4.17 -11.77
C PRO A 160 11.94 -5.33 -10.85
N LEU A 161 11.74 -5.09 -9.54
CA LEU A 161 11.36 -6.14 -8.60
C LEU A 161 9.93 -6.64 -8.85
N LEU A 162 9.05 -5.76 -9.27
CA LEU A 162 7.67 -6.12 -9.60
C LEU A 162 7.53 -6.58 -11.05
N GLY A 163 8.49 -6.22 -11.93
CA GLY A 163 8.44 -6.52 -13.35
C GLY A 163 7.31 -5.80 -14.09
N LEU A 164 6.89 -4.65 -13.58
CA LEU A 164 5.77 -3.86 -14.10
C LEU A 164 6.13 -2.37 -14.14
N ASP A 165 5.47 -1.63 -15.03
CA ASP A 165 5.52 -0.17 -15.00
C ASP A 165 4.60 0.37 -13.90
N LEU A 166 5.11 1.29 -13.09
CA LEU A 166 4.36 2.02 -12.08
C LEU A 166 4.01 3.43 -12.55
N VAL A 167 2.96 3.97 -11.98
CA VAL A 167 2.59 5.38 -12.06
C VAL A 167 2.54 5.98 -10.67
N GLU A 168 2.86 7.27 -10.59
CA GLU A 168 2.79 8.02 -9.34
C GLU A 168 1.46 8.76 -9.25
N TYR A 169 0.82 8.69 -8.11
CA TYR A 169 -0.28 9.56 -7.72
C TYR A 169 0.13 10.45 -6.55
N ARG A 170 -0.37 11.67 -6.54
CA ARG A 170 -0.15 12.67 -5.49
C ARG A 170 -1.47 13.24 -4.98
N ARG A 171 -1.45 13.64 -3.71
CA ARG A 171 -2.55 14.33 -3.06
C ARG A 171 -2.01 15.32 -2.02
N ALA A 172 -2.64 16.50 -1.90
CA ALA A 172 -2.48 17.38 -0.73
C ALA A 172 -3.19 16.75 0.48
N LEU A 173 -2.69 17.00 1.68
CA LEU A 173 -3.23 16.48 2.95
C LEU A 173 -4.05 17.51 3.70
#